data_5daff5580574dae9f907b0d658972fc6
#
_entry.id   5daff5580574dae9f907b0d658972fc6
#
_cell.length_a   1.000
_cell.length_b   1.000
_cell.length_c   1.000
_cell.angle_alpha   90.00
_cell.angle_beta   90.00
_cell.angle_gamma   90.00
#
_symmetry.space_group_name_H-M   'P 1'
#
loop_
_entity.id
_entity.type
_entity.pdbx_description
1 polymer ?
#
loop_
_entity_poly.entity_id
_entity_poly.type
_entity_poly.pdbx_seq_one_letter_code
_entity_poly.pdbx_strand_id
1 'polypeptide(L)'
;ETLFGLIASTGMRLSEALTLRNEDADLRYGILTIHQTKFGKSRQVPMHTSTVEALRHYCWMRDLAGLSADDDSPLFVATRGKLRGMPLSTHTVERVFAGLREQLGWHNRGTHHAPRIHDLRHTFVVRRILLWQAQGVDVDQAMLSLSTYVGHAMVTNTYWYLSAVPELMA
;
A
#
# COMPACT_ATOMS: atom_id res chain seq x y z
N GLU A 1 5.75 -10.67 1.84
CA GLU A 1 4.29 -10.83 1.70
C GLU A 1 3.56 -9.66 2.34
N THR A 2 3.75 -9.37 3.63
CA THR A 2 3.03 -8.34 4.39
C THR A 2 3.12 -6.94 3.77
N LEU A 3 4.28 -6.51 3.27
CA LEU A 3 4.45 -5.21 2.60
C LEU A 3 3.52 -5.06 1.38
N PHE A 4 3.46 -6.07 0.50
CA PHE A 4 2.58 -6.02 -0.67
C PHE A 4 1.11 -6.09 -0.28
N GLY A 5 0.77 -6.89 0.74
CA GLY A 5 -0.57 -6.94 1.32
C GLY A 5 -0.99 -5.58 1.88
N LEU A 6 -0.09 -4.88 2.57
CA LEU A 6 -0.35 -3.53 3.08
C LEU A 6 -0.63 -2.54 1.94
N ILE A 7 0.20 -2.54 0.89
CA ILE A 7 -0.02 -1.66 -0.27
C ILE A 7 -1.34 -1.99 -0.98
N ALA A 8 -1.65 -3.27 -1.16
CA ALA A 8 -2.87 -3.73 -1.82
C ALA A 8 -4.15 -3.41 -1.02
N SER A 9 -4.08 -3.40 0.32
CA SER A 9 -5.23 -3.16 1.20
C SER A 9 -5.45 -1.70 1.58
N THR A 10 -4.43 -0.85 1.42
CA THR A 10 -4.48 0.58 1.78
C THR A 10 -4.31 1.51 0.59
N GLY A 11 -3.82 1.01 -0.53
CA GLY A 11 -3.51 1.85 -1.69
C GLY A 11 -2.38 2.86 -1.46
N MET A 12 -1.57 2.73 -0.41
CA MET A 12 -0.43 3.62 -0.18
C MET A 12 0.67 3.47 -1.24
N ARG A 13 1.54 4.47 -1.36
CA ARG A 13 2.69 4.39 -2.25
C ARG A 13 3.78 3.49 -1.66
N LEU A 14 4.56 2.83 -2.54
CA LEU A 14 5.70 2.04 -2.09
C LEU A 14 6.68 2.87 -1.22
N SER A 15 6.99 4.09 -1.65
CA SER A 15 7.87 4.97 -0.88
C SER A 15 7.31 5.30 0.51
N GLU A 16 6.00 5.52 0.62
CA GLU A 16 5.34 5.76 1.91
C GLU A 16 5.46 4.52 2.82
N ALA A 17 5.20 3.33 2.27
CA ALA A 17 5.32 2.08 3.04
C ALA A 17 6.75 1.79 3.51
N LEU A 18 7.76 2.14 2.70
CA LEU A 18 9.17 1.92 3.04
C LEU A 18 9.74 2.94 4.04
N THR A 19 9.07 4.08 4.22
CA THR A 19 9.46 5.10 5.20
C THR A 19 8.72 4.99 6.53
N LEU A 20 7.75 4.06 6.65
CA LEU A 20 7.05 3.81 7.91
C LEU A 20 8.03 3.38 9.00
N ARG A 21 7.84 3.95 10.18
CA ARG A 21 8.50 3.56 11.42
C ARG A 21 7.58 2.73 12.31
N ASN A 22 8.09 2.16 13.35
CA ASN A 22 7.28 1.40 14.31
C ASN A 22 6.22 2.29 14.97
N GLU A 23 6.57 3.51 15.37
CA GLU A 23 5.66 4.50 15.97
C GLU A 23 4.51 4.93 15.04
N ASP A 24 4.68 4.79 13.72
CA ASP A 24 3.66 5.15 12.73
C ASP A 24 2.53 4.13 12.65
N ALA A 25 2.72 2.94 13.21
CA ALA A 25 1.79 1.82 13.12
C ALA A 25 1.07 1.57 14.45
N ASP A 26 -0.01 2.29 14.70
CA ASP A 26 -0.88 1.98 15.85
C ASP A 26 -1.70 0.72 15.54
N LEU A 27 -1.13 -0.43 15.89
CA LEU A 27 -1.77 -1.71 15.68
C LEU A 27 -2.91 -1.97 16.68
N ARG A 28 -3.04 -1.20 17.78
CA ARG A 28 -4.14 -1.30 18.73
C ARG A 28 -5.42 -0.75 18.14
N TYR A 29 -5.35 0.43 17.53
CA TYR A 29 -6.49 1.10 16.91
C TYR A 29 -6.59 0.84 15.41
N GLY A 30 -5.59 0.17 14.81
CA GLY A 30 -5.58 -0.17 13.39
C GLY A 30 -5.38 1.06 12.49
N ILE A 31 -4.51 1.97 12.88
CA ILE A 31 -4.25 3.23 12.18
C ILE A 31 -2.77 3.32 11.81
N LEU A 32 -2.49 3.69 10.57
CA LEU A 32 -1.15 4.12 10.14
C LEU A 32 -1.11 5.63 10.02
N THR A 33 -0.04 6.25 10.50
CA THR A 33 0.27 7.66 10.28
C THR A 33 1.32 7.78 9.17
N ILE A 34 0.97 8.41 8.07
CA ILE A 34 1.89 8.64 6.95
C ILE A 34 2.34 10.10 7.01
N HIS A 35 3.62 10.28 7.31
CA HIS A 35 4.22 11.61 7.45
C HIS A 35 4.72 12.14 6.11
N GLN A 36 4.77 13.48 6.01
CA GLN A 36 5.45 14.25 4.96
C GLN A 36 5.31 13.66 3.54
N THR A 37 4.08 13.50 3.07
CA THR A 37 3.83 13.14 1.67
C THR A 37 4.40 14.22 0.74
N LYS A 38 4.43 13.98 -0.57
CA LYS A 38 4.99 14.85 -1.63
C LYS A 38 4.63 16.37 -1.48
N PHE A 39 3.65 16.72 -0.65
CA PHE A 39 3.20 18.10 -0.40
C PHE A 39 3.28 18.49 1.08
N GLY A 40 4.11 17.83 1.87
CA GLY A 40 4.31 18.12 3.30
C GLY A 40 3.11 17.82 4.22
N LYS A 41 2.07 17.16 3.69
CA LYS A 41 0.88 16.82 4.48
C LYS A 41 1.03 15.42 5.07
N SER A 42 0.66 15.28 6.34
CA SER A 42 0.50 13.96 6.98
C SER A 42 -0.96 13.52 6.91
N ARG A 43 -1.19 12.19 6.93
CA ARG A 43 -2.54 11.64 6.97
C ARG A 43 -2.57 10.35 7.78
N GLN A 44 -3.72 10.09 8.36
CA GLN A 44 -4.02 8.81 8.99
C GLN A 44 -4.75 7.89 8.02
N VAL A 45 -4.35 6.62 8.01
CA VAL A 45 -4.89 5.57 7.14
C VAL A 45 -5.43 4.45 8.03
N PRO A 46 -6.74 4.38 8.25
CA PRO A 46 -7.34 3.25 8.96
C PRO A 46 -7.18 1.98 8.14
N MET A 47 -6.81 0.89 8.82
CA MET A 47 -6.59 -0.42 8.24
C MET A 47 -7.74 -1.38 8.56
N HIS A 48 -8.00 -2.28 7.63
CA HIS A 48 -8.90 -3.41 7.89
C HIS A 48 -8.26 -4.37 8.92
N THR A 49 -9.10 -5.04 9.72
CA THR A 49 -8.64 -5.95 10.79
C THR A 49 -7.65 -6.99 10.30
N SER A 50 -7.89 -7.60 9.13
CA SER A 50 -6.97 -8.60 8.55
C SER A 50 -5.61 -8.03 8.20
N THR A 51 -5.52 -6.75 7.84
CA THR A 51 -4.24 -6.06 7.58
C THR A 51 -3.49 -5.81 8.88
N VAL A 52 -4.22 -5.43 9.93
CA VAL A 52 -3.66 -5.27 11.28
C VAL A 52 -3.09 -6.59 11.81
N GLU A 53 -3.82 -7.69 11.65
CA GLU A 53 -3.37 -9.03 12.05
C GLU A 53 -2.11 -9.46 11.29
N ALA A 54 -2.05 -9.23 9.98
CA ALA A 54 -0.88 -9.53 9.16
C ALA A 54 0.35 -8.70 9.59
N LEU A 55 0.15 -7.42 9.94
CA LEU A 55 1.22 -6.58 10.46
C LEU A 55 1.67 -7.01 11.86
N ARG A 56 0.74 -7.35 12.77
CA ARG A 56 1.08 -7.89 14.10
C ARG A 56 1.92 -9.16 13.96
N HIS A 57 1.52 -10.07 13.11
CA HIS A 57 2.27 -11.29 12.86
C HIS A 57 3.67 -10.99 12.31
N TYR A 58 3.78 -10.06 11.36
CA TYR A 58 5.08 -9.63 10.82
C TYR A 58 5.97 -9.04 11.91
N CYS A 59 5.47 -8.12 12.72
CA CYS A 59 6.22 -7.51 13.82
C CYS A 59 6.67 -8.57 14.82
N TRP A 60 5.79 -9.47 15.22
CA TRP A 60 6.12 -10.56 16.13
C TRP A 60 7.26 -11.45 15.57
N MET A 61 7.18 -11.87 14.32
CA MET A 61 8.23 -12.66 13.65
C MET A 61 9.55 -11.91 13.53
N ARG A 62 9.49 -10.62 13.23
CA ARG A 62 10.65 -9.73 13.16
C ARG A 62 11.34 -9.64 14.53
N ASP A 63 10.56 -9.44 15.57
CA ASP A 63 11.04 -9.27 16.94
C ASP A 63 11.64 -10.57 17.48
N LEU A 64 11.02 -11.72 17.22
CA LEU A 64 11.61 -13.05 17.51
C LEU A 64 12.94 -13.27 16.78
N ALA A 65 13.12 -12.70 15.61
CA ALA A 65 14.37 -12.79 14.87
C ALA A 65 15.46 -11.82 15.40
N GLY A 66 15.19 -11.08 16.49
CA GLY A 66 16.09 -10.07 17.03
C GLY A 66 16.31 -8.88 16.09
N LEU A 67 15.29 -8.56 15.28
CA LEU A 67 15.28 -7.42 14.37
C LEU A 67 14.35 -6.32 14.89
N SER A 68 13.84 -6.49 16.10
CA SER A 68 13.08 -5.45 16.78
C SER A 68 13.97 -4.25 17.01
N ALA A 69 13.35 -3.12 16.95
CA ALA A 69 13.98 -1.86 17.05
C ALA A 69 13.09 -0.90 17.83
N ASP A 70 13.67 0.21 18.21
CA ASP A 70 12.99 1.30 18.89
C ASP A 70 11.85 1.87 18.05
N ASP A 71 11.01 2.70 18.63
CA ASP A 71 9.83 3.26 17.99
C ASP A 71 10.15 4.03 16.69
N ASP A 72 11.30 4.69 16.64
CA ASP A 72 11.77 5.45 15.48
C ASP A 72 12.39 4.59 14.36
N SER A 73 12.55 3.29 14.60
CA SER A 73 13.17 2.36 13.64
C SER A 73 12.22 1.98 12.52
N PRO A 74 12.76 1.63 11.33
CA PRO A 74 11.95 1.24 10.18
C PRO A 74 11.04 0.07 10.48
N LEU A 75 9.76 0.18 10.11
CA LEU A 75 8.79 -0.88 10.27
C LEU A 75 9.18 -2.12 9.45
N PHE A 76 9.59 -1.90 8.18
CA PHE A 76 9.98 -2.97 7.27
C PHE A 76 11.50 -3.06 7.11
N VAL A 77 12.07 -4.19 7.50
CA VAL A 77 13.51 -4.45 7.46
C VAL A 77 13.84 -5.71 6.65
N ALA A 78 15.06 -5.78 6.15
CA ALA A 78 15.58 -6.98 5.50
C ALA A 78 15.78 -8.08 6.54
N THR A 79 15.21 -9.26 6.30
CA THR A 79 15.26 -10.40 7.24
C THR A 79 16.43 -11.35 6.98
N ARG A 80 17.15 -11.20 5.87
CA ARG A 80 18.22 -12.11 5.42
C ARG A 80 19.40 -11.36 4.78
N GLY A 81 20.52 -12.04 4.68
CA GLY A 81 21.72 -11.58 3.97
C GLY A 81 22.50 -10.49 4.72
N LYS A 82 23.40 -9.83 4.00
CA LYS A 82 24.31 -8.80 4.56
C LYS A 82 23.59 -7.54 5.05
N LEU A 83 22.37 -7.31 4.58
CA LEU A 83 21.53 -6.15 4.94
C LEU A 83 20.49 -6.50 6.01
N ARG A 84 20.63 -7.64 6.69
CA ARG A 84 19.69 -8.07 7.74
C ARG A 84 19.57 -6.97 8.82
N GLY A 85 18.33 -6.59 9.14
CA GLY A 85 18.00 -5.50 10.06
C GLY A 85 18.00 -4.09 9.46
N MET A 86 18.53 -3.93 8.25
CA MET A 86 18.52 -2.63 7.55
C MET A 86 17.18 -2.36 6.88
N PRO A 87 16.79 -1.07 6.69
CA PRO A 87 15.60 -0.70 5.96
C PRO A 87 15.53 -1.37 4.58
N LEU A 88 14.33 -1.76 4.15
CA LEU A 88 14.15 -2.26 2.79
C LEU A 88 14.33 -1.14 1.77
N SER A 89 15.18 -1.38 0.76
CA SER A 89 15.31 -0.46 -0.37
C SER A 89 14.25 -0.73 -1.45
N THR A 90 13.85 0.32 -2.18
CA THR A 90 12.95 0.22 -3.34
C THR A 90 13.45 -0.84 -4.33
N HIS A 91 14.75 -0.82 -4.67
CA HIS A 91 15.35 -1.79 -5.59
C HIS A 91 15.19 -3.24 -5.10
N THR A 92 15.38 -3.51 -3.81
CA THR A 92 15.18 -4.86 -3.25
C THR A 92 13.73 -5.31 -3.40
N VAL A 93 12.78 -4.43 -3.10
CA VAL A 93 11.34 -4.74 -3.19
C VAL A 93 10.91 -4.94 -4.64
N GLU A 94 11.36 -4.10 -5.57
CA GLU A 94 11.09 -4.23 -7.00
C GLU A 94 11.64 -5.55 -7.57
N ARG A 95 12.86 -5.94 -7.16
CA ARG A 95 13.45 -7.23 -7.57
C ARG A 95 12.63 -8.42 -7.06
N VAL A 96 12.17 -8.39 -5.80
CA VAL A 96 11.31 -9.44 -5.24
C VAL A 96 9.97 -9.48 -5.99
N PHE A 97 9.38 -8.33 -6.29
CA PHE A 97 8.13 -8.26 -7.04
C PHE A 97 8.28 -8.79 -8.47
N ALA A 98 9.41 -8.50 -9.13
CA ALA A 98 9.72 -9.04 -10.45
C ALA A 98 9.79 -10.56 -10.44
N GLY A 99 10.44 -11.17 -9.44
CA GLY A 99 10.49 -12.62 -9.27
C GLY A 99 9.10 -13.23 -9.00
N LEU A 100 8.28 -12.58 -8.18
CA LEU A 100 6.89 -13.02 -7.96
C LEU A 100 6.06 -12.94 -9.26
N ARG A 101 6.22 -11.90 -10.03
CA ARG A 101 5.56 -11.69 -11.30
C ARG A 101 5.89 -12.81 -12.30
N GLU A 102 7.16 -13.20 -12.36
CA GLU A 102 7.64 -14.30 -13.19
C GLU A 102 7.02 -15.64 -12.75
N GLN A 103 7.05 -15.93 -11.45
CA GLN A 103 6.45 -17.16 -10.90
C GLN A 103 4.94 -17.25 -11.13
N LEU A 104 4.24 -16.11 -11.15
CA LEU A 104 2.80 -16.03 -11.40
C LEU A 104 2.43 -15.96 -12.89
N GLY A 105 3.42 -15.97 -13.79
CA GLY A 105 3.19 -15.85 -15.21
C GLY A 105 2.60 -14.51 -15.64
N TRP A 106 2.87 -13.44 -14.90
CA TRP A 106 2.38 -12.11 -15.19
C TRP A 106 3.30 -11.41 -16.20
N HIS A 107 3.02 -11.57 -17.46
CA HIS A 107 3.80 -11.01 -18.57
C HIS A 107 3.09 -9.81 -19.20
N ASN A 108 3.83 -9.12 -20.08
CA ASN A 108 3.24 -8.10 -20.96
C ASN A 108 2.12 -8.72 -21.81
N ARG A 109 1.03 -7.98 -21.97
CA ARG A 109 -0.11 -8.39 -22.81
C ARG A 109 -0.30 -7.37 -23.92
N GLY A 110 0.21 -7.67 -25.10
CA GLY A 110 0.20 -6.76 -26.23
C GLY A 110 0.96 -5.47 -25.91
N THR A 111 0.30 -4.33 -25.98
CA THR A 111 0.86 -3.02 -25.64
C THR A 111 0.89 -2.73 -24.13
N HIS A 112 0.25 -3.56 -23.32
CA HIS A 112 0.19 -3.38 -21.86
C HIS A 112 1.42 -4.01 -21.21
N HIS A 113 2.10 -3.22 -20.38
CA HIS A 113 3.20 -3.72 -19.56
C HIS A 113 2.73 -4.72 -18.51
N ALA A 114 3.62 -5.64 -18.12
CA ALA A 114 3.37 -6.51 -16.98
C ALA A 114 3.08 -5.69 -15.71
N PRO A 115 2.25 -6.24 -14.77
CA PRO A 115 1.88 -5.54 -13.54
C PRO A 115 3.09 -5.02 -12.76
N ARG A 116 2.96 -3.83 -12.21
CA ARG A 116 3.95 -3.16 -11.37
C ARG A 116 3.44 -3.06 -9.93
N ILE A 117 4.29 -2.78 -8.98
CA ILE A 117 3.87 -2.57 -7.58
C ILE A 117 2.83 -1.44 -7.47
N HIS A 118 2.97 -0.39 -8.28
CA HIS A 118 2.01 0.72 -8.29
C HIS A 118 0.61 0.29 -8.73
N ASP A 119 0.49 -0.76 -9.51
CA ASP A 119 -0.81 -1.27 -9.98
C ASP A 119 -1.61 -1.95 -8.84
N LEU A 120 -0.97 -2.33 -7.72
CA LEU A 120 -1.67 -2.71 -6.50
C LEU A 120 -2.52 -1.56 -5.95
N ARG A 121 -1.97 -0.34 -5.97
CA ARG A 121 -2.69 0.86 -5.57
C ARG A 121 -3.82 1.20 -6.56
N HIS A 122 -3.58 1.08 -7.87
CA HIS A 122 -4.63 1.24 -8.88
C HIS A 122 -5.78 0.27 -8.62
N THR A 123 -5.46 -0.99 -8.40
CA THR A 123 -6.45 -2.04 -8.09
C THR A 123 -7.24 -1.71 -6.82
N PHE A 124 -6.58 -1.20 -5.77
CA PHE A 124 -7.27 -0.77 -4.55
C PHE A 124 -8.31 0.32 -4.84
N VAL A 125 -7.93 1.36 -5.57
CA VAL A 125 -8.83 2.48 -5.90
C VAL A 125 -10.02 2.00 -6.73
N VAL A 126 -9.75 1.26 -7.81
CA VAL A 126 -10.80 0.73 -8.70
C VAL A 126 -11.79 -0.16 -7.93
N ARG A 127 -11.27 -1.13 -7.16
CA ARG A 127 -12.12 -2.02 -6.36
C ARG A 127 -12.96 -1.27 -5.34
N ARG A 128 -12.44 -0.21 -4.74
CA ARG A 128 -13.19 0.61 -3.79
C ARG A 128 -14.36 1.32 -4.48
N ILE A 129 -14.12 1.89 -5.66
CA ILE A 129 -15.16 2.58 -6.44
C ILE A 129 -16.25 1.58 -6.89
N LEU A 130 -15.86 0.43 -7.45
CA LEU A 130 -16.79 -0.62 -7.85
C LEU A 130 -17.65 -1.12 -6.67
N LEU A 131 -17.03 -1.29 -5.50
CA LEU A 131 -17.75 -1.69 -4.30
C LEU A 131 -18.79 -0.64 -3.88
N TRP A 132 -18.44 0.64 -3.94
CA TRP A 132 -19.37 1.73 -3.62
C TRP A 132 -20.53 1.80 -4.61
N GLN A 133 -20.29 1.65 -5.91
CA GLN A 133 -21.35 1.55 -6.91
C GLN A 133 -22.29 0.38 -6.63
N ALA A 134 -21.74 -0.81 -6.34
CA ALA A 134 -22.54 -1.98 -6.01
C ALA A 134 -23.37 -1.81 -4.72
N GLN A 135 -22.92 -0.97 -3.80
CA GLN A 135 -23.61 -0.64 -2.53
C GLN A 135 -24.56 0.56 -2.66
N GLY A 136 -24.67 1.19 -3.83
CA GLY A 136 -25.50 2.39 -4.04
C GLY A 136 -24.97 3.64 -3.33
N VAL A 137 -23.68 3.68 -2.99
CA VAL A 137 -23.04 4.86 -2.39
C VAL A 137 -22.85 5.91 -3.48
N ASP A 138 -23.13 7.17 -3.15
CA ASP A 138 -22.79 8.31 -4.02
C ASP A 138 -21.28 8.40 -4.21
N VAL A 139 -20.82 7.95 -5.38
CA VAL A 139 -19.39 7.88 -5.70
C VAL A 139 -18.79 9.28 -5.75
N ASP A 140 -19.51 10.28 -6.24
CA ASP A 140 -19.00 11.65 -6.35
C ASP A 140 -18.69 12.24 -4.96
N GLN A 141 -19.58 12.05 -4.00
CA GLN A 141 -19.32 12.46 -2.61
C GLN A 141 -18.17 11.67 -1.98
N ALA A 142 -18.07 10.38 -2.28
CA ALA A 142 -17.03 9.50 -1.72
C ALA A 142 -15.63 9.76 -2.33
N MET A 143 -15.54 10.31 -3.55
CA MET A 143 -14.26 10.54 -4.24
C MET A 143 -13.30 11.46 -3.49
N LEU A 144 -13.81 12.51 -2.83
CA LEU A 144 -12.98 13.39 -2.02
C LEU A 144 -12.33 12.65 -0.86
N SER A 145 -13.12 11.82 -0.16
CA SER A 145 -12.64 11.00 0.95
C SER A 145 -11.59 9.98 0.46
N LEU A 146 -11.83 9.32 -0.68
CA LEU A 146 -10.87 8.40 -1.28
C LEU A 146 -9.58 9.11 -1.68
N SER A 147 -9.68 10.28 -2.30
CA SER A 147 -8.54 11.10 -2.69
C SER A 147 -7.66 11.45 -1.48
N THR A 148 -8.30 11.86 -0.38
CA THR A 148 -7.62 12.16 0.89
C THR A 148 -6.96 10.90 1.48
N TYR A 149 -7.70 9.79 1.52
CA TYR A 149 -7.22 8.51 2.05
C TYR A 149 -5.97 8.02 1.32
N VAL A 150 -6.00 8.02 -0.02
CA VAL A 150 -4.84 7.58 -0.80
C VAL A 150 -3.75 8.66 -0.93
N GLY A 151 -4.00 9.89 -0.52
CA GLY A 151 -3.04 11.01 -0.56
C GLY A 151 -2.77 11.50 -1.99
N HIS A 152 -3.83 11.70 -2.79
CA HIS A 152 -3.73 12.46 -4.02
C HIS A 152 -3.69 13.97 -3.71
N ALA A 153 -2.81 14.68 -4.40
CA ALA A 153 -2.70 16.14 -4.23
C ALA A 153 -3.93 16.87 -4.76
N MET A 154 -4.54 16.32 -5.80
CA MET A 154 -5.73 16.84 -6.46
C MET A 154 -6.74 15.71 -6.61
N VAL A 155 -8.00 16.00 -6.34
CA VAL A 155 -9.09 15.02 -6.47
C VAL A 155 -9.25 14.54 -7.92
N THR A 156 -8.90 15.36 -8.90
CA THR A 156 -8.89 15.01 -10.32
C THR A 156 -8.05 13.78 -10.64
N ASN A 157 -6.98 13.54 -9.87
CA ASN A 157 -6.16 12.33 -10.00
C ASN A 157 -6.92 11.05 -9.58
N THR A 158 -7.99 11.21 -8.81
CA THR A 158 -8.87 10.09 -8.43
C THR A 158 -9.99 9.94 -9.46
N TYR A 159 -10.53 11.03 -9.99
CA TYR A 159 -11.54 11.01 -11.06
C TYR A 159 -11.04 10.36 -12.35
N TRP A 160 -9.73 10.40 -12.62
CA TRP A 160 -9.15 9.69 -13.76
C TRP A 160 -9.54 8.20 -13.80
N TYR A 161 -9.71 7.58 -12.62
CA TYR A 161 -10.11 6.16 -12.57
C TYR A 161 -11.51 5.91 -13.11
N LEU A 162 -12.44 6.86 -12.97
CA LEU A 162 -13.80 6.73 -13.53
C LEU A 162 -13.79 6.67 -15.06
N SER A 163 -12.92 7.47 -15.68
CA SER A 163 -12.82 7.52 -17.15
C SER A 163 -11.90 6.46 -17.75
N ALA A 164 -10.99 5.89 -16.97
CA ALA A 164 -9.97 4.95 -17.45
C ALA A 164 -10.36 3.47 -17.30
N VAL A 165 -11.46 3.17 -16.59
CA VAL A 165 -11.92 1.82 -16.31
C VAL A 165 -13.32 1.63 -16.89
N PRO A 166 -13.48 0.85 -17.98
CA PRO A 166 -14.77 0.68 -18.66
C PRO A 166 -15.90 0.19 -17.74
N GLU A 167 -15.56 -0.65 -16.77
CA GLU A 167 -16.50 -1.20 -15.78
C GLU A 167 -17.10 -0.11 -14.86
N LEU A 168 -16.50 1.08 -14.81
CA LEU A 168 -16.99 2.21 -14.02
C LEU A 168 -17.86 3.17 -14.86
N MET A 169 -17.97 2.92 -16.18
CA MET A 169 -18.76 3.75 -17.12
C MET A 169 -20.12 3.12 -17.48
N ALA A 170 -20.36 1.90 -17.03
CA ALA A 170 -21.62 1.18 -17.21
C ALA A 170 -22.58 1.44 -16.06
#